data_98357faa7a3ab48dcf2483013d91b82a
#
_entry.id   98357faa7a3ab48dcf2483013d91b82a
#
_cell.length_a   1.000
_cell.length_b   1.000
_cell.length_c   1.000
_cell.angle_alpha   90.00
_cell.angle_beta   90.00
_cell.angle_gamma   90.00
#
_symmetry.space_group_name_H-M   'P 1'
#
loop_
_entity.id
_entity.type
_entity.pdbx_description
1 polymer ?
#
loop_
_entity_poly.entity_id
_entity_poly.type
_entity_poly.pdbx_seq_one_letter_code
_entity_poly.pdbx_strand_id
1 'polypeptide(L)'
;MDFKDILGYDTIKGYLKASVEAGRIPHAQLFVASEGQGALPMAIAYATLVLSQNNPKAIAQCAQLAHPDLHFAFPTSTNDKVKKDPVSSLFMDEWRTFIKEQPYGTLFDWLLFLGIEKKQAVIGVNEAKEITNKLALKSFEGGYKVMIIW
;
A
#
# COMPACT_ATOMS: atom_id res chain seq x y z
N MET A 1 7.35 -7.62 1.84
CA MET A 1 8.41 -6.58 1.78
C MET A 1 8.77 -6.22 3.20
N ASP A 2 10.06 -6.19 3.52
CA ASP A 2 10.60 -5.88 4.84
C ASP A 2 11.59 -4.70 4.69
N PHE A 3 11.91 -4.02 5.78
CA PHE A 3 12.92 -2.94 5.78
C PHE A 3 14.31 -3.38 5.27
N LYS A 4 14.68 -4.66 5.46
CA LYS A 4 15.93 -5.22 4.93
C LYS A 4 15.98 -5.27 3.39
N ASP A 5 14.81 -5.33 2.75
CA ASP A 5 14.70 -5.40 1.29
C ASP A 5 14.86 -4.01 0.63
N ILE A 6 14.89 -2.93 1.44
CA ILE A 6 14.98 -1.55 0.98
C ILE A 6 16.42 -1.06 1.17
N LEU A 7 17.04 -0.56 0.11
CA LEU A 7 18.41 -0.05 0.16
C LEU A 7 18.48 1.34 0.81
N GLY A 8 19.43 1.53 1.74
CA GLY A 8 19.64 2.81 2.42
C GLY A 8 18.54 3.18 3.41
N TYR A 9 18.44 4.47 3.72
CA TYR A 9 17.44 5.07 4.62
C TYR A 9 17.49 4.55 6.07
N ASP A 10 18.65 4.16 6.59
CA ASP A 10 18.78 3.50 7.89
C ASP A 10 18.27 4.36 9.05
N THR A 11 18.48 5.68 8.99
CA THR A 11 17.94 6.62 9.99
C THR A 11 16.42 6.62 10.00
N ILE A 12 15.76 6.65 8.83
CA ILE A 12 14.30 6.63 8.71
C ILE A 12 13.76 5.28 9.18
N LYS A 13 14.37 4.19 8.76
CA LYS A 13 14.00 2.83 9.21
C LYS A 13 14.11 2.71 10.72
N GLY A 14 15.20 3.23 11.32
CA GLY A 14 15.39 3.23 12.77
C GLY A 14 14.30 4.01 13.48
N TYR A 15 13.96 5.20 12.99
CA TYR A 15 12.86 6.01 13.53
C TYR A 15 11.51 5.29 13.46
N LEU A 16 11.17 4.71 12.32
CA LEU A 16 9.92 3.97 12.12
C LEU A 16 9.81 2.76 13.06
N LYS A 17 10.89 1.98 13.21
CA LYS A 17 10.94 0.87 14.15
C LYS A 17 10.74 1.33 15.59
N ALA A 18 11.48 2.34 16.02
CA ALA A 18 11.37 2.88 17.38
C ALA A 18 9.96 3.43 17.68
N SER A 19 9.27 4.02 16.69
CA SER A 19 7.90 4.51 16.87
C SER A 19 6.93 3.36 17.14
N VAL A 20 7.08 2.25 16.42
CA VAL A 20 6.25 1.05 16.60
C VAL A 20 6.55 0.38 17.93
N GLU A 21 7.81 0.18 18.30
CA GLU A 21 8.24 -0.39 19.58
C GLU A 21 7.75 0.42 20.78
N ALA A 22 7.70 1.75 20.64
CA ALA A 22 7.18 2.65 21.67
C ALA A 22 5.65 2.75 21.68
N GLY A 23 4.93 2.03 20.80
CA GLY A 23 3.47 2.12 20.67
C GLY A 23 2.97 3.49 20.16
N ARG A 24 3.85 4.29 19.56
CA ARG A 24 3.54 5.64 19.05
C ARG A 24 3.37 5.60 17.54
N ILE A 25 2.25 5.01 17.09
CA ILE A 25 1.89 4.88 15.68
C ILE A 25 0.92 6.02 15.32
N PRO A 26 1.32 6.98 14.46
CA PRO A 26 0.44 8.07 14.04
C PRO A 26 -0.78 7.55 13.28
N HIS A 27 -1.93 8.24 13.43
CA HIS A 27 -3.14 7.95 12.65
C HIS A 27 -2.99 8.21 11.16
N ALA A 28 -2.15 9.18 10.78
CA ALA A 28 -1.82 9.49 9.41
C ALA A 28 -0.32 9.79 9.31
N GLN A 29 0.32 9.29 8.26
CA GLN A 29 1.74 9.46 8.01
C GLN A 29 1.98 9.69 6.52
N LEU A 30 2.77 10.69 6.19
CA LEU A 30 3.11 11.02 4.81
C LEU A 30 4.54 10.58 4.52
N PHE A 31 4.71 9.75 3.50
CA PHE A 31 6.01 9.36 2.94
C PHE A 31 6.27 10.18 1.68
N VAL A 32 7.31 11.01 1.70
CA VAL A 32 7.69 11.87 0.58
C VAL A 32 9.04 11.42 0.04
N ALA A 33 9.09 11.13 -1.26
CA ALA A 33 10.31 10.83 -1.99
C ALA A 33 10.13 11.19 -3.48
N SER A 34 11.22 11.32 -4.21
CA SER A 34 11.15 11.35 -5.68
C SER A 34 10.69 10.00 -6.22
N GLU A 35 10.15 9.99 -7.43
CA GLU A 35 9.73 8.76 -8.10
C GLU A 35 10.86 7.72 -8.15
N GLY A 36 10.51 6.46 -7.93
CA GLY A 36 11.49 5.36 -7.94
C GLY A 36 12.40 5.29 -6.70
N GLN A 37 12.29 6.21 -5.72
CA GLN A 37 13.16 6.24 -4.55
C GLN A 37 12.62 5.50 -3.32
N GLY A 38 11.57 4.71 -3.46
CA GLY A 38 11.19 3.74 -2.45
C GLY A 38 10.20 4.22 -1.38
N ALA A 39 9.44 5.30 -1.60
CA ALA A 39 8.38 5.71 -0.66
C ALA A 39 7.33 4.61 -0.47
N LEU A 40 6.84 4.01 -1.57
CA LEU A 40 5.86 2.94 -1.51
C LEU A 40 6.40 1.66 -0.85
N PRO A 41 7.59 1.12 -1.22
CA PRO A 41 8.22 0.03 -0.47
C PRO A 41 8.37 0.31 1.02
N MET A 42 8.77 1.53 1.39
CA MET A 42 8.94 1.94 2.79
C MET A 42 7.60 1.93 3.53
N ALA A 43 6.53 2.45 2.91
CA ALA A 43 5.18 2.42 3.49
C ALA A 43 4.68 0.99 3.68
N ILE A 44 4.91 0.08 2.72
CA ILE A 44 4.53 -1.33 2.81
C ILE A 44 5.32 -2.04 3.92
N ALA A 45 6.64 -1.80 4.03
CA ALA A 45 7.46 -2.39 5.08
C ALA A 45 7.04 -1.88 6.47
N TYR A 46 6.72 -0.59 6.59
CA TYR A 46 6.19 -0.02 7.83
C TYR A 46 4.82 -0.61 8.21
N ALA A 47 3.91 -0.70 7.25
CA ALA A 47 2.61 -1.35 7.46
C ALA A 47 2.76 -2.81 7.92
N THR A 48 3.70 -3.55 7.32
CA THR A 48 4.03 -4.92 7.73
C THR A 48 4.50 -4.97 9.18
N LEU A 49 5.39 -4.06 9.59
CA LEU A 49 5.87 -3.97 10.97
C LEU A 49 4.72 -3.68 11.95
N VAL A 50 3.86 -2.72 11.62
CA VAL A 50 2.69 -2.34 12.43
C VAL A 50 1.73 -3.52 12.62
N LEU A 51 1.40 -4.22 11.54
CA LEU A 51 0.43 -5.33 11.56
C LEU A 51 1.00 -6.61 12.20
N SER A 52 2.32 -6.78 12.19
CA SER A 52 2.96 -7.98 12.73
C SER A 52 3.32 -7.91 14.22
N GLN A 53 3.09 -6.77 14.90
CA GLN A 53 3.49 -6.57 16.32
C GLN A 53 3.03 -7.71 17.24
N ASN A 54 1.78 -8.15 17.09
CA ASN A 54 1.17 -9.17 17.94
C ASN A 54 0.87 -10.48 17.19
N ASN A 55 1.16 -10.53 15.91
CA ASN A 55 0.89 -11.69 15.06
C ASN A 55 2.00 -11.91 14.03
N PRO A 56 3.00 -12.76 14.32
CA PRO A 56 4.06 -13.07 13.36
C PRO A 56 3.57 -13.65 12.03
N LYS A 57 2.37 -14.26 11.97
CA LYS A 57 1.78 -14.76 10.72
C LYS A 57 1.42 -13.63 9.76
N ALA A 58 1.17 -12.42 10.28
CA ALA A 58 0.91 -11.23 9.47
C ALA A 58 2.06 -10.92 8.49
N ILE A 59 3.32 -11.24 8.84
CA ILE A 59 4.48 -11.03 7.96
C ILE A 59 4.29 -11.76 6.62
N ALA A 60 3.90 -13.03 6.65
CA ALA A 60 3.70 -13.81 5.42
C ALA A 60 2.50 -13.28 4.60
N GLN A 61 1.42 -12.89 5.25
CA GLN A 61 0.24 -12.31 4.59
C GLN A 61 0.56 -10.94 3.98
N CYS A 62 1.27 -10.08 4.70
CA CYS A 62 1.72 -8.79 4.19
C CYS A 62 2.73 -8.94 3.03
N ALA A 63 3.59 -9.95 3.07
CA ALA A 63 4.51 -10.23 1.97
C ALA A 63 3.78 -10.58 0.66
N GLN A 64 2.58 -11.15 0.75
CA GLN A 64 1.69 -11.42 -0.38
C GLN A 64 0.69 -10.27 -0.64
N LEU A 65 0.77 -9.15 0.08
CA LEU A 65 -0.22 -8.05 0.07
C LEU A 65 -1.66 -8.57 0.25
N ALA A 66 -1.83 -9.56 1.12
CA ALA A 66 -3.06 -10.29 1.33
C ALA A 66 -3.53 -10.29 2.80
N HIS A 67 -2.92 -9.47 3.66
CA HIS A 67 -3.37 -9.32 5.05
C HIS A 67 -4.75 -8.64 5.08
N PRO A 68 -5.74 -9.15 5.85
CA PRO A 68 -7.11 -8.63 5.86
C PRO A 68 -7.23 -7.18 6.33
N ASP A 69 -6.29 -6.70 7.14
CA ASP A 69 -6.24 -5.33 7.63
C ASP A 69 -5.22 -4.43 6.88
N LEU A 70 -4.65 -4.91 5.76
CA LEU A 70 -3.81 -4.13 4.86
C LEU A 70 -4.57 -3.80 3.58
N HIS A 71 -4.84 -2.53 3.38
CA HIS A 71 -5.61 -2.04 2.24
C HIS A 71 -4.79 -1.08 1.40
N PHE A 72 -5.15 -0.98 0.12
CA PHE A 72 -4.51 -0.10 -0.83
C PHE A 72 -5.55 0.74 -1.57
N ALA A 73 -5.16 1.97 -1.90
CA ALA A 73 -5.83 2.82 -2.85
C ALA A 73 -4.77 3.46 -3.76
N PHE A 74 -4.97 3.36 -5.05
CA PHE A 74 -4.02 3.82 -6.06
C PHE A 74 -4.78 4.33 -7.29
N PRO A 75 -4.17 5.18 -8.14
CA PRO A 75 -4.81 5.70 -9.33
C PRO A 75 -5.24 4.60 -10.29
N THR A 76 -6.50 4.64 -10.71
CA THR A 76 -7.08 3.70 -11.65
C THR A 76 -7.84 4.42 -12.76
N SER A 77 -8.10 3.72 -13.86
CA SER A 77 -8.98 4.14 -14.94
C SER A 77 -9.67 2.91 -15.54
N THR A 78 -10.67 3.13 -16.38
CA THR A 78 -11.30 2.04 -17.14
C THR A 78 -10.29 1.37 -18.07
N ASN A 79 -10.39 0.06 -18.22
CA ASN A 79 -9.61 -0.73 -19.18
C ASN A 79 -10.50 -1.78 -19.86
N ASP A 80 -9.92 -2.78 -20.51
CA ASP A 80 -10.69 -3.81 -21.18
C ASP A 80 -11.47 -4.72 -20.24
N LYS A 81 -11.02 -4.89 -19.00
CA LYS A 81 -11.70 -5.69 -17.98
C LYS A 81 -12.71 -4.86 -17.18
N VAL A 82 -12.35 -3.62 -16.81
CA VAL A 82 -13.17 -2.73 -15.96
C VAL A 82 -13.65 -1.56 -16.81
N LYS A 83 -14.92 -1.61 -17.23
CA LYS A 83 -15.51 -0.62 -18.16
C LYS A 83 -16.15 0.59 -17.47
N LYS A 84 -16.49 0.46 -16.17
CA LYS A 84 -17.20 1.49 -15.42
C LYS A 84 -16.75 1.49 -13.95
N ASP A 85 -16.77 2.68 -13.33
CA ASP A 85 -16.51 2.89 -11.91
C ASP A 85 -15.23 2.18 -11.40
N PRO A 86 -14.05 2.45 -12.02
CA PRO A 86 -12.80 1.80 -11.66
C PRO A 86 -12.39 2.20 -10.23
N VAL A 87 -12.14 1.20 -9.40
CA VAL A 87 -11.64 1.34 -8.03
C VAL A 87 -10.50 0.35 -7.79
N SER A 88 -9.60 0.65 -6.85
CA SER A 88 -8.40 -0.14 -6.59
C SER A 88 -8.71 -1.62 -6.27
N SER A 89 -9.83 -1.89 -5.63
CA SER A 89 -10.24 -3.27 -5.29
C SER A 89 -10.43 -4.18 -6.51
N LEU A 90 -10.76 -3.61 -7.68
CA LEU A 90 -10.92 -4.35 -8.94
C LEU A 90 -9.59 -4.70 -9.63
N PHE A 91 -8.48 -4.11 -9.17
CA PHE A 91 -7.15 -4.27 -9.76
C PHE A 91 -6.13 -4.88 -8.77
N MET A 92 -6.59 -5.48 -7.68
CA MET A 92 -5.70 -5.96 -6.62
C MET A 92 -4.76 -7.09 -7.08
N ASP A 93 -5.16 -7.92 -8.03
CA ASP A 93 -4.29 -8.98 -8.55
C ASP A 93 -3.17 -8.40 -9.42
N GLU A 94 -3.51 -7.43 -10.28
CA GLU A 94 -2.55 -6.66 -11.05
C GLU A 94 -1.60 -5.88 -10.12
N TRP A 95 -2.13 -5.27 -9.05
CA TRP A 95 -1.35 -4.54 -8.06
C TRP A 95 -0.34 -5.42 -7.33
N ARG A 96 -0.75 -6.60 -6.89
CA ARG A 96 0.15 -7.57 -6.24
C ARG A 96 1.28 -8.00 -7.18
N THR A 97 0.96 -8.24 -8.44
CA THR A 97 1.95 -8.60 -9.46
C THR A 97 2.91 -7.45 -9.71
N PHE A 98 2.39 -6.23 -9.91
CA PHE A 98 3.19 -5.04 -10.14
C PHE A 98 4.17 -4.77 -9.00
N ILE A 99 3.71 -4.75 -7.74
CA ILE A 99 4.58 -4.52 -6.57
C ILE A 99 5.65 -5.60 -6.43
N LYS A 100 5.33 -6.83 -6.79
CA LYS A 100 6.29 -7.94 -6.73
C LYS A 100 7.39 -7.81 -7.80
N GLU A 101 7.02 -7.43 -9.01
CA GLU A 101 7.95 -7.32 -10.15
C GLU A 101 8.70 -5.98 -10.17
N GLN A 102 8.03 -4.91 -9.76
CA GLN A 102 8.53 -3.54 -9.83
C GLN A 102 8.29 -2.78 -8.51
N PRO A 103 8.93 -3.19 -7.40
CA PRO A 103 8.67 -2.57 -6.09
C PRO A 103 9.01 -1.07 -6.02
N TYR A 104 9.88 -0.59 -6.90
CA TYR A 104 10.27 0.81 -7.06
C TYR A 104 9.61 1.47 -8.28
N GLY A 105 8.60 0.83 -8.87
CA GLY A 105 7.89 1.34 -10.03
C GLY A 105 7.26 2.72 -9.77
N THR A 106 7.24 3.53 -10.80
CA THR A 106 6.63 4.86 -10.82
C THR A 106 5.14 4.76 -11.15
N LEU A 107 4.42 5.87 -11.00
CA LEU A 107 3.03 5.95 -11.46
C LEU A 107 2.92 5.62 -12.96
N PHE A 108 3.86 6.09 -13.77
CA PHE A 108 3.87 5.80 -15.21
C PHE A 108 4.04 4.29 -15.47
N ASP A 109 4.94 3.61 -14.75
CA ASP A 109 5.13 2.16 -14.87
C ASP A 109 3.86 1.39 -14.51
N TRP A 110 3.13 1.83 -13.48
CA TRP A 110 1.83 1.27 -13.13
C TRP A 110 0.78 1.45 -14.21
N LEU A 111 0.67 2.65 -14.79
CA LEU A 111 -0.28 2.90 -15.87
C LEU A 111 0.05 2.09 -17.14
N LEU A 112 1.34 1.95 -17.44
CA LEU A 112 1.83 1.11 -18.53
C LEU A 112 1.51 -0.37 -18.28
N PHE A 113 1.72 -0.86 -17.05
CA PHE A 113 1.41 -2.22 -16.63
C PHE A 113 -0.08 -2.54 -16.80
N LEU A 114 -0.97 -1.58 -16.54
CA LEU A 114 -2.41 -1.73 -16.75
C LEU A 114 -2.86 -1.48 -18.20
N GLY A 115 -1.99 -1.01 -19.10
CA GLY A 115 -2.35 -0.63 -20.48
C GLY A 115 -3.25 0.61 -20.54
N ILE A 116 -3.11 1.53 -19.59
CA ILE A 116 -3.90 2.77 -19.49
C ILE A 116 -3.03 4.04 -19.48
N GLU A 117 -1.80 3.97 -19.94
CA GLU A 117 -0.84 5.08 -19.95
C GLU A 117 -1.31 6.31 -20.73
N LYS A 118 -2.29 6.13 -21.63
CA LYS A 118 -2.92 7.22 -22.41
C LYS A 118 -4.18 7.80 -21.77
N LYS A 119 -4.55 7.29 -20.59
CA LYS A 119 -5.75 7.74 -19.86
C LYS A 119 -5.34 8.51 -18.61
N GLN A 120 -6.22 9.41 -18.18
CA GLN A 120 -6.06 10.04 -16.88
C GLN A 120 -6.54 9.09 -15.79
N ALA A 121 -5.62 8.48 -15.07
CA ALA A 121 -5.93 7.70 -13.88
C ALA A 121 -6.05 8.60 -12.65
N VAL A 122 -7.01 8.30 -11.78
CA VAL A 122 -7.30 9.10 -10.59
C VAL A 122 -7.72 8.19 -9.43
N ILE A 123 -7.54 8.69 -8.21
CA ILE A 123 -8.25 8.22 -7.02
C ILE A 123 -9.56 9.00 -6.99
N GLY A 124 -10.63 8.41 -7.51
CA GLY A 124 -11.91 9.09 -7.71
C GLY A 124 -12.85 9.04 -6.49
N VAL A 125 -14.04 9.61 -6.64
CA VAL A 125 -15.05 9.67 -5.56
C VAL A 125 -15.48 8.27 -5.08
N ASN A 126 -15.59 7.29 -6.00
CA ASN A 126 -15.97 5.94 -5.63
C ASN A 126 -14.86 5.26 -4.81
N GLU A 127 -13.59 5.50 -5.14
CA GLU A 127 -12.45 5.05 -4.33
C GLU A 127 -12.48 5.68 -2.93
N ALA A 128 -12.72 6.99 -2.83
CA ALA A 128 -12.82 7.68 -1.54
C ALA A 128 -13.93 7.09 -0.64
N LYS A 129 -15.07 6.70 -1.22
CA LYS A 129 -16.14 5.98 -0.51
C LYS A 129 -15.68 4.61 -0.03
N GLU A 130 -14.99 3.83 -0.87
CA GLU A 130 -14.42 2.52 -0.46
C GLU A 130 -13.40 2.66 0.67
N ILE A 131 -12.49 3.63 0.59
CA ILE A 131 -11.52 3.94 1.64
C ILE A 131 -12.26 4.18 2.97
N THR A 132 -13.24 5.09 2.96
CA THR A 132 -14.02 5.43 4.15
C THR A 132 -14.74 4.21 4.71
N ASN A 133 -15.39 3.41 3.87
CA ASN A 133 -16.10 2.21 4.30
C ASN A 133 -15.14 1.18 4.91
N LYS A 134 -13.98 0.93 4.27
CA LYS A 134 -12.98 -0.01 4.78
C LYS A 134 -12.42 0.42 6.12
N LEU A 135 -12.12 1.72 6.29
CA LEU A 135 -11.58 2.26 7.54
C LEU A 135 -12.62 2.30 8.68
N ALA A 136 -13.91 2.44 8.36
CA ALA A 136 -14.98 2.42 9.36
C ALA A 136 -15.21 1.04 10.00
N LEU A 137 -14.81 -0.04 9.34
CA LEU A 137 -14.92 -1.39 9.89
C LEU A 137 -13.84 -1.63 10.95
N LYS A 138 -14.17 -2.40 11.98
CA LYS A 138 -13.17 -2.87 12.95
C LYS A 138 -12.07 -3.67 12.25
N SER A 139 -10.86 -3.67 12.85
CA SER A 139 -9.78 -4.55 12.38
C SER A 139 -10.22 -6.01 12.49
N PHE A 140 -9.84 -6.82 11.53
CA PHE A 140 -10.17 -8.24 11.49
C PHE A 140 -9.40 -9.03 12.56
N GLU A 141 -8.12 -8.72 12.74
CA GLU A 141 -7.25 -9.41 13.71
C GLU A 141 -7.14 -8.69 15.06
N GLY A 142 -7.96 -7.66 15.32
CA GLY A 142 -8.03 -7.00 16.64
C GLY A 142 -6.89 -6.02 16.94
N GLY A 143 -6.09 -5.66 15.94
CA GLY A 143 -5.01 -4.68 16.06
C GLY A 143 -5.25 -3.43 15.24
N TYR A 144 -4.23 -2.99 14.53
CA TYR A 144 -4.30 -1.88 13.60
C TYR A 144 -4.93 -2.29 12.27
N LYS A 145 -5.54 -1.32 11.60
CA LYS A 145 -5.93 -1.39 10.20
C LYS A 145 -5.14 -0.33 9.44
N VAL A 146 -4.52 -0.70 8.35
CA VAL A 146 -3.65 0.17 7.57
C VAL A 146 -4.21 0.33 6.16
N MET A 147 -4.34 1.60 5.73
CA MET A 147 -4.66 1.98 4.37
C MET A 147 -3.47 2.73 3.77
N ILE A 148 -2.88 2.20 2.71
CA ILE A 148 -1.84 2.89 1.93
C ILE A 148 -2.51 3.54 0.74
N ILE A 149 -2.39 4.85 0.64
CA ILE A 149 -2.87 5.67 -0.49
C ILE A 149 -1.63 6.12 -1.27
N TRP A 150 -1.52 5.67 -2.52
CA TRP A 150 -0.35 5.93 -3.36
C TRP A 150 -0.66 6.83 -4.55
#